data_390102f4e9e1f9fc391af34354638ee6
#
_entry.id   390102f4e9e1f9fc391af34354638ee6
#
_cell.length_a   1.000
_cell.length_b   1.000
_cell.length_c   1.000
_cell.angle_alpha   90.00
_cell.angle_beta   90.00
_cell.angle_gamma   90.00
#
_symmetry.space_group_name_H-M   'P 1'
#
loop_
_entity.id
_entity.type
_entity.pdbx_description
1 polymer ?
#
loop_
_entity_poly.entity_id
_entity_poly.type
_entity_poly.pdbx_seq_one_letter_code
_entity_poly.pdbx_strand_id
1 'polypeptide(L)'
;EKGIQISTEKTKLNLSFSDEYILDSNIKTVDQSIEVVRKRVDESGTKEPVIQKQGEKRIIVQLPGIKDPERIRSLIGRTAKLNFHLLDPTTVELAQQRGKLPPGTFRVSNADPTAYEKEFLVKKRILLTGDNLVNAAATVDAQSGKYVVAFEFDRKGGKKFAKITTENVYQRLAILLDNKVISAPQVREPITGGQGHISGNFSPETANDLAVLLRAGSLPAPIEVLEERTVGPSLGLDSIEAGKKALVVGFVLIILFMIVRYRIFGLIADFAIVFNIILLV
;
A
#
# COMPACT_ATOMS: atom_id res chain seq x y z
N GLU A 1 1.35 -1.92 -36.34
CA GLU A 1 0.91 -1.78 -34.96
C GLU A 1 0.20 -3.06 -34.58
N LYS A 2 0.94 -3.93 -33.93
CA LYS A 2 0.51 -5.28 -33.56
C LYS A 2 -0.53 -5.19 -32.45
N GLY A 3 -1.74 -5.68 -32.70
CA GLY A 3 -2.76 -5.85 -31.64
C GLY A 3 -4.10 -5.15 -31.85
N ILE A 4 -4.28 -4.36 -32.90
CA ILE A 4 -5.57 -3.74 -33.22
C ILE A 4 -6.19 -4.46 -34.42
N GLN A 5 -7.41 -4.97 -34.24
CA GLN A 5 -8.25 -5.49 -35.30
C GLN A 5 -9.21 -4.40 -35.75
N ILE A 6 -9.26 -4.15 -37.05
CA ILE A 6 -10.15 -3.17 -37.67
C ILE A 6 -11.22 -3.92 -38.42
N SER A 7 -12.46 -3.76 -38.00
CA SER A 7 -13.61 -4.25 -38.76
C SER A 7 -14.47 -3.09 -39.23
N THR A 8 -14.88 -3.13 -40.52
CA THR A 8 -15.69 -2.08 -41.14
C THR A 8 -17.08 -2.61 -41.39
N GLU A 9 -18.08 -2.04 -40.72
CA GLU A 9 -19.49 -2.29 -41.01
C GLU A 9 -20.12 -1.06 -41.64
N LYS A 10 -20.38 -1.15 -42.96
CA LYS A 10 -20.99 -0.07 -43.77
C LYS A 10 -20.30 1.29 -43.58
N THR A 11 -20.78 2.11 -42.63
CA THR A 11 -20.26 3.47 -42.34
C THR A 11 -19.59 3.59 -41.00
N LYS A 12 -19.45 2.48 -40.23
CA LYS A 12 -18.82 2.47 -38.91
C LYS A 12 -17.51 1.69 -38.94
N LEU A 13 -16.48 2.27 -38.40
CA LEU A 13 -15.18 1.65 -38.20
C LEU A 13 -15.10 1.18 -36.76
N ASN A 14 -15.11 -0.14 -36.55
CA ASN A 14 -14.96 -0.74 -35.22
C ASN A 14 -13.50 -1.11 -35.02
N LEU A 15 -12.93 -0.57 -33.96
CA LEU A 15 -11.57 -0.86 -33.52
C LEU A 15 -11.66 -1.74 -32.25
N SER A 16 -11.08 -2.94 -32.31
CA SER A 16 -10.98 -3.84 -31.16
C SER A 16 -9.54 -4.32 -31.01
N PHE A 17 -9.15 -4.66 -29.77
CA PHE A 17 -7.88 -5.34 -29.54
C PHE A 17 -8.00 -6.81 -29.91
N SER A 18 -6.92 -7.40 -30.43
CA SER A 18 -6.85 -8.84 -30.64
C SER A 18 -6.80 -9.58 -29.32
N ASP A 19 -7.36 -10.80 -29.28
CA ASP A 19 -7.35 -11.64 -28.07
C ASP A 19 -5.92 -11.93 -27.58
N GLU A 20 -4.98 -12.12 -28.52
CA GLU A 20 -3.56 -12.32 -28.20
C GLU A 20 -2.95 -11.09 -27.52
N TYR A 21 -3.29 -9.88 -27.99
CA TYR A 21 -2.81 -8.64 -27.37
C TYR A 21 -3.41 -8.44 -25.97
N ILE A 22 -4.70 -8.75 -25.80
CA ILE A 22 -5.37 -8.66 -24.49
C ILE A 22 -4.71 -9.63 -23.51
N LEU A 23 -4.42 -10.85 -23.95
CA LEU A 23 -3.76 -11.87 -23.10
C LEU A 23 -2.35 -11.40 -22.67
N ASP A 24 -1.52 -10.98 -23.63
CA ASP A 24 -0.16 -10.49 -23.35
C ASP A 24 -0.18 -9.26 -22.44
N SER A 25 -1.12 -8.33 -22.67
CA SER A 25 -1.32 -7.15 -21.82
C SER A 25 -1.73 -7.52 -20.38
N ASN A 26 -2.64 -8.49 -20.22
CA ASN A 26 -3.04 -8.98 -18.89
C ASN A 26 -1.85 -9.62 -18.16
N ILE A 27 -1.08 -10.45 -18.83
CA ILE A 27 0.10 -11.09 -18.25
C ILE A 27 1.09 -10.03 -17.74
N LYS A 28 1.43 -9.06 -18.58
CA LYS A 28 2.33 -7.95 -18.21
C LYS A 28 1.79 -7.12 -17.03
N THR A 29 0.50 -6.83 -17.04
CA THR A 29 -0.16 -6.08 -15.98
C THR A 29 -0.08 -6.82 -14.64
N VAL A 30 -0.32 -8.14 -14.63
CA VAL A 30 -0.21 -8.96 -13.43
C VAL A 30 1.22 -9.02 -12.94
N ASP A 31 2.19 -9.23 -13.82
CA ASP A 31 3.60 -9.31 -13.46
C ASP A 31 4.10 -7.98 -12.86
N GLN A 32 3.74 -6.84 -13.45
CA GLN A 32 4.04 -5.52 -12.89
C GLN A 32 3.32 -5.28 -11.56
N SER A 33 2.08 -5.75 -11.41
CA SER A 33 1.35 -5.64 -10.14
C SER A 33 2.01 -6.45 -9.03
N ILE A 34 2.52 -7.64 -9.34
CA ILE A 34 3.29 -8.47 -8.38
C ILE A 34 4.52 -7.71 -7.87
N GLU A 35 5.28 -7.06 -8.76
CA GLU A 35 6.45 -6.28 -8.36
C GLU A 35 6.10 -5.10 -7.44
N VAL A 36 5.02 -4.37 -7.74
CA VAL A 36 4.54 -3.28 -6.89
C VAL A 36 4.05 -3.80 -5.54
N VAL A 37 3.25 -4.87 -5.55
CA VAL A 37 2.75 -5.51 -4.31
C VAL A 37 3.90 -6.00 -3.46
N ARG A 38 4.92 -6.65 -4.06
CA ARG A 38 6.12 -7.11 -3.37
C ARG A 38 6.83 -5.96 -2.66
N LYS A 39 7.11 -4.86 -3.36
CA LYS A 39 7.72 -3.67 -2.77
C LYS A 39 6.92 -3.12 -1.59
N ARG A 40 5.59 -3.05 -1.70
CA ARG A 40 4.73 -2.55 -0.62
C ARG A 40 4.78 -3.45 0.62
N VAL A 41 4.79 -4.77 0.40
CA VAL A 41 4.83 -5.77 1.47
C VAL A 41 6.20 -5.77 2.15
N ASP A 42 7.28 -5.75 1.38
CA ASP A 42 8.65 -5.71 1.90
C ASP A 42 8.87 -4.47 2.77
N GLU A 43 8.43 -3.31 2.30
CA GLU A 43 8.55 -2.06 3.04
C GLU A 43 7.61 -1.94 4.25
N SER A 44 6.52 -2.73 4.29
CA SER A 44 5.65 -2.82 5.46
C SER A 44 6.28 -3.60 6.63
N GLY A 45 7.44 -4.21 6.43
CA GLY A 45 8.18 -4.99 7.43
C GLY A 45 7.67 -6.41 7.62
N THR A 46 6.89 -6.94 6.68
CA THR A 46 6.44 -8.33 6.70
C THR A 46 7.61 -9.27 6.37
N LYS A 47 7.82 -10.28 7.21
CA LYS A 47 8.90 -11.26 7.01
C LYS A 47 8.44 -12.38 6.07
N GLU A 48 9.29 -12.70 5.08
CA GLU A 48 9.12 -13.83 4.16
C GLU A 48 7.73 -13.90 3.48
N PRO A 49 7.28 -12.84 2.80
CA PRO A 49 6.02 -12.88 2.10
C PRO A 49 6.08 -13.83 0.89
N VAL A 50 5.03 -14.61 0.67
CA VAL A 50 4.91 -15.41 -0.54
C VAL A 50 3.94 -14.72 -1.49
N ILE A 51 4.43 -14.26 -2.63
CA ILE A 51 3.64 -13.58 -3.65
C ILE A 51 3.80 -14.33 -4.96
N GLN A 52 2.72 -14.90 -5.45
CA GLN A 52 2.71 -15.76 -6.62
C GLN A 52 1.56 -15.43 -7.57
N LYS A 53 1.83 -15.62 -8.86
CA LYS A 53 0.82 -15.54 -9.90
C LYS A 53 -0.04 -16.80 -9.89
N GLN A 54 -1.35 -16.64 -9.97
CA GLN A 54 -2.30 -17.74 -10.13
C GLN A 54 -3.12 -17.54 -11.41
N GLY A 55 -2.82 -18.34 -12.43
CA GLY A 55 -3.42 -18.16 -13.75
C GLY A 55 -3.03 -16.83 -14.37
N GLU A 56 -3.93 -16.26 -15.17
CA GLU A 56 -3.65 -15.08 -16.00
C GLU A 56 -4.01 -13.74 -15.32
N LYS A 57 -4.88 -13.76 -14.29
CA LYS A 57 -5.51 -12.56 -13.73
C LYS A 57 -5.48 -12.49 -12.21
N ARG A 58 -4.92 -13.47 -11.53
CA ARG A 58 -4.94 -13.54 -10.05
C ARG A 58 -3.55 -13.54 -9.47
N ILE A 59 -3.45 -12.97 -8.27
CA ILE A 59 -2.24 -12.93 -7.45
C ILE A 59 -2.60 -13.54 -6.09
N ILE A 60 -1.82 -14.51 -5.64
CA ILE A 60 -1.89 -15.03 -4.27
C ILE A 60 -0.83 -14.31 -3.45
N VAL A 61 -1.25 -13.76 -2.32
CA VAL A 61 -0.38 -13.09 -1.36
C VAL A 61 -0.54 -13.77 0.00
N GLN A 62 0.53 -14.37 0.51
CA GLN A 62 0.55 -14.99 1.84
C GLN A 62 1.53 -14.21 2.72
N LEU A 63 1.05 -13.76 3.84
CA LEU A 63 1.75 -12.81 4.70
C LEU A 63 1.76 -13.36 6.13
N PRO A 64 2.80 -14.09 6.53
CA PRO A 64 2.87 -14.67 7.88
C PRO A 64 3.13 -13.59 8.93
N GLY A 65 2.54 -13.76 10.12
CA GLY A 65 2.83 -12.95 11.29
C GLY A 65 2.34 -11.50 11.27
N ILE A 66 1.36 -11.18 10.42
CA ILE A 66 0.79 -9.84 10.36
C ILE A 66 -0.04 -9.56 11.62
N LYS A 67 0.21 -8.39 12.22
CA LYS A 67 -0.56 -7.90 13.36
C LYS A 67 -1.83 -7.15 12.95
N ASP A 68 -1.78 -6.46 11.81
CA ASP A 68 -2.87 -5.63 11.29
C ASP A 68 -3.15 -5.98 9.81
N PRO A 69 -4.00 -6.98 9.55
CA PRO A 69 -4.36 -7.40 8.20
C PRO A 69 -5.06 -6.29 7.39
N GLU A 70 -5.94 -5.51 8.02
CA GLU A 70 -6.72 -4.47 7.36
C GLU A 70 -5.84 -3.35 6.80
N ARG A 71 -4.83 -2.92 7.56
CA ARG A 71 -3.85 -1.94 7.10
C ARG A 71 -3.09 -2.44 5.88
N ILE A 72 -2.57 -3.67 5.93
CA ILE A 72 -1.82 -4.26 4.83
C ILE A 72 -2.71 -4.44 3.60
N ARG A 73 -3.94 -4.91 3.77
CA ARG A 73 -4.93 -5.01 2.70
C ARG A 73 -5.15 -3.65 2.02
N SER A 74 -5.31 -2.59 2.81
CA SER A 74 -5.50 -1.24 2.27
C SER A 74 -4.27 -0.75 1.50
N LEU A 75 -3.05 -1.05 1.96
CA LEU A 75 -1.80 -0.71 1.28
C LEU A 75 -1.64 -1.45 -0.05
N ILE A 76 -1.96 -2.75 -0.07
CA ILE A 76 -1.83 -3.57 -1.28
C ILE A 76 -2.87 -3.16 -2.34
N GLY A 77 -4.11 -2.89 -1.92
CA GLY A 77 -5.23 -2.65 -2.84
C GLY A 77 -5.27 -1.25 -3.48
N ARG A 78 -4.61 -0.25 -2.89
CA ARG A 78 -4.61 1.11 -3.43
C ARG A 78 -3.82 1.18 -4.74
N THR A 79 -4.37 1.85 -5.76
CA THR A 79 -3.66 2.11 -7.02
C THR A 79 -2.46 3.03 -6.80
N ALA A 80 -2.55 3.98 -5.88
CA ALA A 80 -1.52 4.95 -5.52
C ALA A 80 -1.01 5.77 -6.72
N LYS A 81 -1.93 6.15 -7.60
CA LYS A 81 -1.62 6.99 -8.76
C LYS A 81 -1.48 8.44 -8.32
N LEU A 82 -0.24 8.93 -8.31
CA LEU A 82 0.08 10.30 -7.92
C LEU A 82 0.10 11.22 -9.15
N ASN A 83 -0.66 12.31 -9.11
CA ASN A 83 -0.71 13.31 -10.14
C ASN A 83 -0.60 14.72 -9.56
N PHE A 84 0.10 15.60 -10.28
CA PHE A 84 0.22 17.01 -9.94
C PHE A 84 -0.60 17.84 -10.92
N HIS A 85 -1.48 18.68 -10.40
CA HIS A 85 -2.34 19.56 -11.16
C HIS A 85 -2.26 20.98 -10.62
N LEU A 86 -2.58 21.97 -11.45
CA LEU A 86 -2.85 23.31 -10.92
C LEU A 86 -4.26 23.38 -10.36
N LEU A 87 -4.38 24.04 -9.22
CA LEU A 87 -5.67 24.43 -8.68
C LEU A 87 -6.25 25.58 -9.49
N ASP A 88 -7.54 25.56 -9.74
CA ASP A 88 -8.21 26.73 -10.28
C ASP A 88 -8.47 27.75 -9.16
N PRO A 89 -8.27 29.06 -9.39
CA PRO A 89 -8.52 30.06 -8.37
C PRO A 89 -10.00 30.24 -8.01
N THR A 90 -10.90 29.71 -8.87
CA THR A 90 -12.34 29.72 -8.59
C THR A 90 -12.67 28.68 -7.52
N THR A 91 -13.38 29.08 -6.48
CA THR A 91 -13.86 28.13 -5.47
C THR A 91 -15.03 27.30 -6.00
N VAL A 92 -15.25 26.12 -5.39
CA VAL A 92 -16.35 25.23 -5.78
C VAL A 92 -17.70 25.92 -5.58
N GLU A 93 -17.85 26.71 -4.51
CA GLU A 93 -19.06 27.47 -4.19
C GLU A 93 -19.38 28.53 -5.26
N LEU A 94 -18.36 29.28 -5.71
CA LEU A 94 -18.51 30.26 -6.78
C LEU A 94 -18.88 29.61 -8.12
N ALA A 95 -18.30 28.44 -8.40
CA ALA A 95 -18.64 27.69 -9.61
C ALA A 95 -20.08 27.15 -9.56
N GLN A 96 -20.55 26.72 -8.38
CA GLN A 96 -21.94 26.30 -8.17
C GLN A 96 -22.91 27.45 -8.34
N GLN A 97 -22.62 28.63 -7.77
CA GLN A 97 -23.46 29.84 -7.95
C GLN A 97 -23.58 30.27 -9.42
N ARG A 98 -22.51 30.06 -10.21
CA ARG A 98 -22.51 30.36 -11.65
C ARG A 98 -23.18 29.27 -12.49
N GLY A 99 -23.55 28.11 -11.91
CA GLY A 99 -24.18 26.99 -12.58
C GLY A 99 -23.31 26.27 -13.61
N LYS A 100 -22.02 26.62 -13.71
CA LYS A 100 -21.05 25.99 -14.66
C LYS A 100 -19.67 25.94 -14.07
N LEU A 101 -18.99 24.81 -14.30
CA LEU A 101 -17.57 24.68 -14.00
C LEU A 101 -16.74 25.48 -15.02
N PRO A 102 -15.63 26.09 -14.59
CA PRO A 102 -14.69 26.70 -15.54
C PRO A 102 -14.22 25.69 -16.60
N PRO A 103 -14.09 26.10 -17.86
CA PRO A 103 -13.67 25.19 -18.93
C PRO A 103 -12.28 24.60 -18.63
N GLY A 104 -12.12 23.31 -18.88
CA GLY A 104 -10.84 22.62 -18.64
C GLY A 104 -10.56 22.30 -17.17
N THR A 105 -11.54 22.41 -16.28
CA THR A 105 -11.47 22.00 -14.88
C THR A 105 -12.33 20.79 -14.59
N PHE A 106 -12.06 20.15 -13.46
CA PHE A 106 -12.91 19.10 -12.86
C PHE A 106 -12.87 19.20 -11.35
N ARG A 107 -13.91 18.67 -10.71
CA ARG A 107 -14.10 18.68 -9.26
C ARG A 107 -13.45 17.45 -8.64
N VAL A 108 -12.75 17.65 -7.54
CA VAL A 108 -12.05 16.60 -6.79
C VAL A 108 -12.28 16.77 -5.31
N SER A 109 -12.54 15.69 -4.60
CA SER A 109 -12.71 15.70 -3.14
C SER A 109 -11.36 15.74 -2.43
N ASN A 110 -11.34 16.31 -1.22
CA ASN A 110 -10.22 16.19 -0.32
C ASN A 110 -10.11 14.74 0.20
N ALA A 111 -8.90 14.24 0.38
CA ALA A 111 -8.66 12.95 1.00
C ALA A 111 -8.95 12.96 2.50
N ASP A 112 -8.77 14.12 3.17
CA ASP A 112 -9.13 14.32 4.57
C ASP A 112 -10.57 14.86 4.67
N PRO A 113 -11.55 14.06 5.16
CA PRO A 113 -12.93 14.48 5.30
C PRO A 113 -13.13 15.57 6.39
N THR A 114 -12.13 15.74 7.27
CA THR A 114 -12.15 16.73 8.35
C THR A 114 -11.59 18.09 7.94
N ALA A 115 -10.98 18.17 6.76
CA ALA A 115 -10.42 19.41 6.25
C ALA A 115 -11.51 20.47 5.99
N TYR A 116 -11.14 21.74 6.18
CA TYR A 116 -12.04 22.89 5.92
C TYR A 116 -12.48 22.93 4.44
N GLU A 117 -11.51 22.79 3.51
CA GLU A 117 -11.81 22.68 2.08
C GLU A 117 -12.10 21.21 1.73
N LYS A 118 -13.36 20.85 1.54
CA LYS A 118 -13.79 19.48 1.23
C LYS A 118 -13.61 19.11 -0.24
N GLU A 119 -13.65 20.09 -1.12
CA GLU A 119 -13.60 19.92 -2.57
C GLU A 119 -12.77 21.00 -3.23
N PHE A 120 -12.16 20.65 -4.34
CA PHE A 120 -11.30 21.53 -5.12
C PHE A 120 -11.67 21.49 -6.59
N LEU A 121 -11.46 22.61 -7.27
CA LEU A 121 -11.46 22.67 -8.74
C LEU A 121 -10.01 22.61 -9.24
N VAL A 122 -9.69 21.59 -9.99
CA VAL A 122 -8.34 21.37 -10.52
C VAL A 122 -8.38 21.41 -12.05
N LYS A 123 -7.31 21.92 -12.67
CA LYS A 123 -7.16 21.92 -14.11
C LYS A 123 -6.96 20.49 -14.62
N LYS A 124 -7.60 20.10 -15.71
CA LYS A 124 -7.53 18.74 -16.29
C LYS A 124 -6.11 18.33 -16.69
N ARG A 125 -5.27 19.30 -17.06
CA ARG A 125 -3.89 19.04 -17.48
C ARG A 125 -3.07 18.50 -16.30
N ILE A 126 -2.56 17.28 -16.46
CA ILE A 126 -1.57 16.69 -15.55
C ILE A 126 -0.22 17.34 -15.88
N LEU A 127 0.42 17.93 -14.88
CA LEU A 127 1.71 18.57 -14.99
C LEU A 127 2.86 17.57 -14.82
N LEU A 128 2.71 16.68 -13.83
CA LEU A 128 3.70 15.67 -13.49
C LEU A 128 2.99 14.46 -12.86
N THR A 129 3.53 13.27 -13.09
CA THR A 129 3.02 12.01 -12.51
C THR A 129 4.02 11.44 -11.50
N GLY A 130 3.56 10.53 -10.65
CA GLY A 130 4.39 9.83 -9.69
C GLY A 130 5.44 8.89 -10.30
N ASP A 131 5.39 8.62 -11.60
CA ASP A 131 6.31 7.69 -12.28
C ASP A 131 7.78 8.15 -12.24
N ASN A 132 8.00 9.44 -12.01
CA ASN A 132 9.34 10.02 -11.88
C ASN A 132 9.84 10.10 -10.42
N LEU A 133 9.08 9.58 -9.44
CA LEU A 133 9.54 9.50 -8.05
C LEU A 133 10.59 8.39 -7.90
N VAL A 134 11.70 8.72 -7.23
CA VAL A 134 12.75 7.75 -6.87
C VAL A 134 12.74 7.45 -5.39
N ASN A 135 12.27 8.39 -4.56
CA ASN A 135 12.25 8.19 -3.12
C ASN A 135 11.06 8.93 -2.48
N ALA A 136 10.57 8.37 -1.38
CA ALA A 136 9.60 9.03 -0.50
C ALA A 136 9.81 8.54 0.94
N ALA A 137 9.75 9.44 1.92
CA ALA A 137 9.96 9.12 3.32
C ALA A 137 9.08 9.98 4.22
N ALA A 138 8.51 9.36 5.25
CA ALA A 138 7.84 10.09 6.31
C ALA A 138 8.91 10.81 7.17
N THR A 139 8.70 12.09 7.42
CA THR A 139 9.60 12.92 8.25
C THR A 139 8.77 13.92 9.05
N VAL A 140 9.43 14.59 10.00
CA VAL A 140 8.79 15.66 10.77
C VAL A 140 9.31 16.99 10.23
N ASP A 141 8.41 17.87 9.88
CA ASP A 141 8.75 19.23 9.48
C ASP A 141 9.27 20.01 10.68
N ALA A 142 10.49 20.51 10.56
CA ALA A 142 11.18 21.19 11.65
C ALA A 142 10.51 22.50 12.09
N GLN A 143 9.72 23.14 11.21
CA GLN A 143 9.07 24.41 11.51
C GLN A 143 7.69 24.21 12.17
N SER A 144 6.92 23.25 11.68
CA SER A 144 5.55 23.00 12.17
C SER A 144 5.44 21.87 13.19
N GLY A 145 6.46 21.02 13.32
CA GLY A 145 6.44 19.82 14.16
C GLY A 145 5.46 18.74 13.66
N LYS A 146 4.89 18.90 12.47
CA LYS A 146 3.92 17.97 11.89
C LYS A 146 4.59 16.91 11.02
N TYR A 147 3.97 15.74 10.93
CA TYR A 147 4.41 14.72 9.99
C TYR A 147 4.11 15.13 8.56
N VAL A 148 5.10 15.00 7.69
CA VAL A 148 5.05 15.27 6.25
C VAL A 148 5.69 14.12 5.50
N VAL A 149 5.38 13.97 4.23
CA VAL A 149 6.06 13.00 3.36
C VAL A 149 6.99 13.76 2.43
N ALA A 150 8.29 13.63 2.68
CA ALA A 150 9.33 14.11 1.78
C ALA A 150 9.37 13.20 0.56
N PHE A 151 9.55 13.78 -0.63
CA PHE A 151 9.72 13.04 -1.87
C PHE A 151 10.86 13.61 -2.72
N GLU A 152 11.39 12.76 -3.58
CA GLU A 152 12.45 13.08 -4.49
C GLU A 152 12.16 12.51 -5.88
N PHE A 153 12.31 13.37 -6.90
CA PHE A 153 12.18 12.98 -8.31
C PHE A 153 13.53 12.56 -8.91
N ASP A 154 13.47 11.73 -9.94
CA ASP A 154 14.61 11.47 -10.81
C ASP A 154 15.07 12.75 -11.53
N ARG A 155 16.21 12.70 -12.22
CA ARG A 155 16.76 13.85 -12.95
C ARG A 155 15.77 14.44 -13.97
N LYS A 156 14.93 13.61 -14.59
CA LYS A 156 13.96 14.02 -15.61
C LYS A 156 12.74 14.68 -14.95
N GLY A 157 12.22 14.07 -13.89
CA GLY A 157 11.12 14.61 -13.09
C GLY A 157 11.51 15.90 -12.38
N GLY A 158 12.71 15.97 -11.80
CA GLY A 158 13.24 17.17 -11.14
C GLY A 158 13.33 18.36 -12.07
N LYS A 159 13.81 18.17 -13.32
CA LYS A 159 13.82 19.23 -14.33
C LYS A 159 12.41 19.70 -14.69
N LYS A 160 11.45 18.77 -14.86
CA LYS A 160 10.06 19.13 -15.11
C LYS A 160 9.43 19.86 -13.92
N PHE A 161 9.68 19.37 -12.70
CA PHE A 161 9.18 19.98 -11.47
C PHE A 161 9.73 21.40 -11.27
N ALA A 162 11.03 21.62 -11.51
CA ALA A 162 11.64 22.94 -11.50
C ALA A 162 10.97 23.91 -12.49
N LYS A 163 10.73 23.46 -13.73
CA LYS A 163 10.03 24.27 -14.72
C LYS A 163 8.59 24.60 -14.29
N ILE A 164 7.85 23.59 -13.81
CA ILE A 164 6.46 23.77 -13.35
C ILE A 164 6.40 24.78 -12.19
N THR A 165 7.28 24.65 -11.21
CA THR A 165 7.29 25.55 -10.05
C THR A 165 7.73 26.96 -10.41
N THR A 166 8.67 27.14 -11.35
CA THR A 166 9.09 28.43 -11.86
C THR A 166 7.96 29.16 -12.61
N GLU A 167 7.23 28.45 -13.47
CA GLU A 167 6.13 29.03 -14.27
C GLU A 167 4.87 29.34 -13.42
N ASN A 168 4.73 28.74 -12.24
CA ASN A 168 3.52 28.80 -11.41
C ASN A 168 3.80 29.29 -9.99
N VAL A 169 4.74 30.22 -9.81
CA VAL A 169 4.98 30.88 -8.52
C VAL A 169 3.72 31.58 -8.06
N TYR A 170 3.40 31.49 -6.76
CA TYR A 170 2.20 31.98 -6.09
C TYR A 170 0.90 31.26 -6.47
N GLN A 171 0.93 30.26 -7.37
CA GLN A 171 -0.23 29.40 -7.62
C GLN A 171 -0.24 28.20 -6.67
N ARG A 172 -1.43 27.63 -6.44
CA ARG A 172 -1.57 26.41 -5.64
C ARG A 172 -1.41 25.18 -6.54
N LEU A 173 -0.55 24.27 -6.12
CA LEU A 173 -0.28 23.00 -6.78
C LEU A 173 -1.03 21.88 -6.06
N ALA A 174 -2.07 21.34 -6.67
CA ALA A 174 -2.83 20.23 -6.11
C ALA A 174 -2.09 18.91 -6.36
N ILE A 175 -1.84 18.17 -5.29
CA ILE A 175 -1.26 16.82 -5.29
C ILE A 175 -2.39 15.83 -5.08
N LEU A 176 -2.68 15.04 -6.11
CA LEU A 176 -3.77 14.06 -6.11
C LEU A 176 -3.22 12.65 -5.98
N LEU A 177 -3.82 11.87 -5.11
CA LEU A 177 -3.61 10.43 -5.00
C LEU A 177 -4.94 9.72 -5.26
N ASP A 178 -4.98 8.87 -6.26
CA ASP A 178 -6.21 8.15 -6.66
C ASP A 178 -7.43 9.07 -6.82
N ASN A 179 -7.23 10.20 -7.50
CA ASN A 179 -8.25 11.24 -7.74
C ASN A 179 -8.80 11.93 -6.48
N LYS A 180 -8.06 11.92 -5.38
CA LYS A 180 -8.36 12.71 -4.17
C LYS A 180 -7.21 13.65 -3.88
N VAL A 181 -7.49 14.88 -3.50
CA VAL A 181 -6.47 15.86 -3.12
C VAL A 181 -5.93 15.50 -1.73
N ILE A 182 -4.64 15.18 -1.65
CA ILE A 182 -3.94 14.93 -0.38
C ILE A 182 -3.25 16.17 0.15
N SER A 183 -2.88 17.09 -0.75
CA SER A 183 -2.26 18.37 -0.38
C SER A 183 -2.45 19.38 -1.52
N ALA A 184 -2.55 20.66 -1.19
CA ALA A 184 -2.66 21.74 -2.17
C ALA A 184 -1.83 22.96 -1.75
N PRO A 185 -0.49 22.82 -1.61
CA PRO A 185 0.39 23.91 -1.20
C PRO A 185 0.46 25.02 -2.24
N GLN A 186 0.74 26.23 -1.78
CA GLN A 186 1.12 27.34 -2.65
C GLN A 186 2.62 27.25 -2.96
N VAL A 187 2.97 27.37 -4.22
CA VAL A 187 4.36 27.48 -4.68
C VAL A 187 4.90 28.87 -4.29
N ARG A 188 5.79 28.95 -3.30
CA ARG A 188 6.34 30.22 -2.82
C ARG A 188 7.52 30.68 -3.66
N GLU A 189 8.34 29.74 -4.10
CA GLU A 189 9.56 29.96 -4.89
C GLU A 189 9.82 28.78 -5.85
N PRO A 190 10.63 28.95 -6.89
CA PRO A 190 11.02 27.86 -7.77
C PRO A 190 11.75 26.76 -7.02
N ILE A 191 11.34 25.50 -7.20
CA ILE A 191 11.95 24.33 -6.55
C ILE A 191 12.84 23.64 -7.58
N THR A 192 14.14 23.92 -7.54
CA THR A 192 15.11 23.42 -8.54
C THR A 192 15.76 22.10 -8.16
N GLY A 193 15.71 21.72 -6.87
CA GLY A 193 16.36 20.52 -6.34
C GLY A 193 15.64 19.19 -6.64
N GLY A 194 14.44 19.24 -7.23
CA GLY A 194 13.66 18.03 -7.51
C GLY A 194 13.10 17.33 -6.26
N GLN A 195 13.16 17.97 -5.10
CA GLN A 195 12.66 17.48 -3.83
C GLN A 195 11.49 18.34 -3.35
N GLY A 196 10.59 17.75 -2.57
CA GLY A 196 9.47 18.48 -1.99
C GLY A 196 8.85 17.73 -0.81
N HIS A 197 7.84 18.35 -0.21
CA HIS A 197 7.14 17.78 0.93
C HIS A 197 5.64 17.80 0.65
N ILE A 198 4.97 16.70 0.95
CA ILE A 198 3.52 16.60 0.97
C ILE A 198 3.09 16.87 2.41
N SER A 199 2.47 18.00 2.65
CA SER A 199 1.92 18.38 3.94
C SER A 199 0.44 18.03 4.01
N GLY A 200 -0.02 17.60 5.19
CA GLY A 200 -1.40 17.23 5.45
C GLY A 200 -1.64 16.98 6.93
N ASN A 201 -2.82 16.47 7.27
CA ASN A 201 -3.12 16.05 8.64
C ASN A 201 -2.71 14.57 8.81
N PHE A 202 -1.40 14.30 8.77
CA PHE A 202 -0.87 12.95 8.85
C PHE A 202 -0.53 12.54 10.28
N SER A 203 -0.94 11.33 10.66
CA SER A 203 -0.33 10.62 11.79
C SER A 203 1.02 10.00 11.35
N PRO A 204 1.86 9.56 12.29
CA PRO A 204 3.09 8.82 11.96
C PRO A 204 2.83 7.64 11.02
N GLU A 205 1.76 6.88 11.29
CA GLU A 205 1.38 5.69 10.52
C GLU A 205 0.91 6.07 9.12
N THR A 206 0.02 7.07 8.99
CA THR A 206 -0.51 7.49 7.68
C THR A 206 0.56 8.14 6.81
N ALA A 207 1.51 8.88 7.40
CA ALA A 207 2.66 9.42 6.67
C ALA A 207 3.57 8.31 6.16
N ASN A 208 3.83 7.28 7.00
CA ASN A 208 4.64 6.13 6.59
C ASN A 208 3.95 5.32 5.50
N ASP A 209 2.64 5.06 5.63
CA ASP A 209 1.87 4.34 4.62
C ASP A 209 1.88 5.06 3.27
N LEU A 210 1.72 6.39 3.29
CA LEU A 210 1.83 7.20 2.07
C LEU A 210 3.22 7.12 1.47
N ALA A 211 4.28 7.19 2.30
CA ALA A 211 5.66 7.06 1.83
C ALA A 211 5.92 5.70 1.17
N VAL A 212 5.43 4.60 1.77
CA VAL A 212 5.50 3.24 1.20
C VAL A 212 4.79 3.18 -0.15
N LEU A 213 3.55 3.70 -0.24
CA LEU A 213 2.78 3.72 -1.47
C LEU A 213 3.49 4.49 -2.60
N LEU A 214 4.06 5.65 -2.29
CA LEU A 214 4.76 6.49 -3.26
C LEU A 214 6.07 5.85 -3.73
N ARG A 215 6.84 5.24 -2.84
CA ARG A 215 8.12 4.60 -3.12
C ARG A 215 7.94 3.29 -3.91
N ALA A 216 6.92 2.50 -3.57
CA ALA A 216 6.60 1.28 -4.32
C ALA A 216 6.02 1.56 -5.71
N GLY A 217 5.45 2.75 -5.90
CA GLY A 217 4.86 3.18 -7.17
C GLY A 217 3.39 2.76 -7.34
N SER A 218 2.81 3.19 -8.47
CA SER A 218 1.40 2.95 -8.80
C SER A 218 1.18 1.55 -9.36
N LEU A 219 0.03 0.95 -9.01
CA LEU A 219 -0.44 -0.26 -9.67
C LEU A 219 -0.91 0.08 -11.10
N PRO A 220 -0.58 -0.75 -12.09
CA PRO A 220 -1.02 -0.55 -13.47
C PRO A 220 -2.54 -0.75 -13.64
N ALA A 221 -3.16 -1.55 -12.76
CA ALA A 221 -4.59 -1.76 -12.70
C ALA A 221 -5.06 -1.88 -11.24
N PRO A 222 -6.33 -1.55 -10.93
CA PRO A 222 -6.89 -1.76 -9.61
C PRO A 222 -6.95 -3.25 -9.29
N ILE A 223 -6.68 -3.59 -8.02
CA ILE A 223 -6.75 -4.96 -7.49
C ILE A 223 -7.98 -5.07 -6.60
N GLU A 224 -8.79 -6.10 -6.81
CA GLU A 224 -9.91 -6.46 -5.95
C GLU A 224 -9.58 -7.73 -5.15
N VAL A 225 -9.92 -7.71 -3.86
CA VAL A 225 -9.75 -8.87 -2.99
C VAL A 225 -10.92 -9.83 -3.26
N LEU A 226 -10.62 -10.98 -3.84
CA LEU A 226 -11.61 -12.03 -4.14
C LEU A 226 -11.85 -12.93 -2.94
N GLU A 227 -10.81 -13.25 -2.20
CA GLU A 227 -10.86 -14.15 -1.06
C GLU A 227 -9.81 -13.73 -0.04
N GLU A 228 -10.18 -13.76 1.22
CA GLU A 228 -9.29 -13.51 2.34
C GLU A 228 -9.45 -14.62 3.36
N ARG A 229 -8.32 -15.23 3.76
CA ARG A 229 -8.28 -16.26 4.79
C ARG A 229 -7.26 -15.83 5.84
N THR A 230 -7.74 -15.47 7.01
CA THR A 230 -6.88 -15.19 8.15
C THR A 230 -6.82 -16.42 9.06
N VAL A 231 -5.63 -16.97 9.21
CA VAL A 231 -5.37 -18.03 10.18
C VAL A 231 -4.96 -17.35 11.49
N GLY A 232 -5.88 -17.31 12.44
CA GLY A 232 -5.64 -16.66 13.72
C GLY A 232 -4.54 -17.38 14.54
N PRO A 233 -3.82 -16.66 15.43
CA PRO A 233 -2.84 -17.24 16.34
C PRO A 233 -3.45 -18.27 17.29
N SER A 234 -4.77 -18.25 17.50
CA SER A 234 -5.51 -19.16 18.37
C SER A 234 -5.31 -20.64 18.02
N LEU A 235 -5.28 -21.00 16.72
CA LEU A 235 -5.01 -22.39 16.30
C LEU A 235 -3.62 -22.89 16.74
N GLY A 236 -2.63 -22.01 16.75
CA GLY A 236 -1.30 -22.33 17.26
C GLY A 236 -1.28 -22.42 18.79
N LEU A 237 -1.95 -21.51 19.49
CA LEU A 237 -2.03 -21.50 20.96
C LEU A 237 -2.81 -22.71 21.46
N ASP A 238 -3.95 -23.04 20.87
CA ASP A 238 -4.75 -24.22 21.23
C ASP A 238 -3.96 -25.52 21.02
N SER A 239 -3.21 -25.61 19.92
CA SER A 239 -2.35 -26.77 19.64
C SER A 239 -1.19 -26.87 20.65
N ILE A 240 -0.57 -25.73 21.03
CA ILE A 240 0.49 -25.68 22.04
C ILE A 240 -0.07 -26.05 23.40
N GLU A 241 -1.25 -25.56 23.79
CA GLU A 241 -1.90 -25.93 25.05
C GLU A 241 -2.28 -27.40 25.08
N ALA A 242 -2.87 -27.93 24.00
CA ALA A 242 -3.18 -29.34 23.89
C ALA A 242 -1.91 -30.19 23.95
N GLY A 243 -0.84 -29.79 23.28
CA GLY A 243 0.46 -30.45 23.35
C GLY A 243 1.07 -30.44 24.76
N LYS A 244 1.02 -29.31 25.47
CA LYS A 244 1.45 -29.22 26.88
C LYS A 244 0.64 -30.12 27.78
N LYS A 245 -0.68 -30.14 27.67
CA LYS A 245 -1.57 -31.02 28.43
C LYS A 245 -1.25 -32.50 28.17
N ALA A 246 -1.09 -32.88 26.89
CA ALA A 246 -0.74 -34.25 26.52
C ALA A 246 0.63 -34.68 27.10
N LEU A 247 1.61 -33.79 27.07
CA LEU A 247 2.95 -34.02 27.64
C LEU A 247 2.88 -34.25 29.17
N VAL A 248 2.14 -33.38 29.87
CA VAL A 248 1.98 -33.53 31.35
C VAL A 248 1.25 -34.82 31.68
N VAL A 249 0.15 -35.15 30.98
CA VAL A 249 -0.58 -36.39 31.18
C VAL A 249 0.30 -37.60 30.89
N GLY A 250 1.04 -37.60 29.79
CA GLY A 250 1.97 -38.66 29.41
C GLY A 250 3.07 -38.85 30.51
N PHE A 251 3.62 -37.76 31.02
CA PHE A 251 4.62 -37.77 32.07
C PHE A 251 4.09 -38.37 33.36
N VAL A 252 2.89 -37.96 33.80
CA VAL A 252 2.23 -38.52 35.00
C VAL A 252 1.98 -40.02 34.84
N LEU A 253 1.52 -40.44 33.64
CA LEU A 253 1.29 -41.87 33.37
C LEU A 253 2.59 -42.70 33.42
N ILE A 254 3.72 -42.16 32.95
CA ILE A 254 5.03 -42.79 33.02
C ILE A 254 5.46 -42.96 34.47
N ILE A 255 5.36 -41.92 35.29
CA ILE A 255 5.68 -41.98 36.72
C ILE A 255 4.83 -43.05 37.39
N LEU A 256 3.53 -43.03 37.17
CA LEU A 256 2.60 -43.97 37.79
C LEU A 256 2.89 -45.43 37.34
N PHE A 257 3.20 -45.63 36.08
CA PHE A 257 3.62 -46.95 35.58
C PHE A 257 4.92 -47.43 36.21
N MET A 258 5.92 -46.57 36.38
CA MET A 258 7.20 -46.89 37.00
C MET A 258 7.02 -47.29 38.47
N ILE A 259 6.21 -46.55 39.22
CA ILE A 259 5.88 -46.88 40.61
C ILE A 259 5.18 -48.23 40.72
N VAL A 260 4.14 -48.46 39.91
CA VAL A 260 3.35 -49.71 39.96
C VAL A 260 4.18 -50.93 39.54
N ARG A 261 4.97 -50.79 38.46
CA ARG A 261 5.74 -51.90 37.89
C ARG A 261 7.02 -52.24 38.63
N TYR A 262 7.76 -51.20 39.09
CA TYR A 262 9.09 -51.36 39.68
C TYR A 262 9.13 -51.02 41.18
N ARG A 263 8.02 -50.61 41.77
CA ARG A 263 7.90 -50.27 43.20
C ARG A 263 8.98 -49.28 43.64
N ILE A 264 9.80 -49.63 44.67
CA ILE A 264 10.83 -48.78 45.26
C ILE A 264 11.88 -48.32 44.22
N PHE A 265 12.29 -49.19 43.29
CA PHE A 265 13.23 -48.83 42.24
C PHE A 265 12.63 -47.83 41.20
N GLY A 266 11.30 -47.92 40.96
CA GLY A 266 10.58 -46.95 40.16
C GLY A 266 10.60 -45.57 40.79
N LEU A 267 10.39 -45.46 42.08
CA LEU A 267 10.41 -44.20 42.81
C LEU A 267 11.78 -43.49 42.73
N ILE A 268 12.88 -44.27 42.83
CA ILE A 268 14.26 -43.72 42.68
C ILE A 268 14.47 -43.21 41.25
N ALA A 269 14.03 -43.95 40.26
CA ALA A 269 14.13 -43.56 38.86
C ALA A 269 13.32 -42.28 38.53
N ASP A 270 12.10 -42.20 39.03
CA ASP A 270 11.22 -41.04 38.89
C ASP A 270 11.82 -39.79 39.53
N PHE A 271 12.43 -39.95 40.71
CA PHE A 271 13.14 -38.83 41.37
C PHE A 271 14.32 -38.34 40.52
N ALA A 272 15.08 -39.26 39.92
CA ALA A 272 16.18 -38.90 39.01
C ALA A 272 15.69 -38.17 37.75
N ILE A 273 14.56 -38.58 37.17
CA ILE A 273 13.95 -37.94 36.02
C ILE A 273 13.49 -36.53 36.35
N VAL A 274 12.75 -36.35 37.44
CA VAL A 274 12.26 -35.04 37.92
C VAL A 274 13.45 -34.10 38.20
N PHE A 275 14.50 -34.60 38.88
CA PHE A 275 15.70 -33.82 39.15
C PHE A 275 16.43 -33.40 37.89
N ASN A 276 16.50 -34.30 36.88
CA ASN A 276 17.11 -33.99 35.59
C ASN A 276 16.34 -32.89 34.85
N ILE A 277 15.00 -32.94 34.87
CA ILE A 277 14.16 -31.90 34.26
C ILE A 277 14.39 -30.55 34.94
N ILE A 278 14.48 -30.51 36.29
CA ILE A 278 14.73 -29.26 37.03
C ILE A 278 16.08 -28.65 36.69
N LEU A 279 17.11 -29.49 36.40
CA LEU A 279 18.43 -29.02 36.00
C LEU A 279 18.48 -28.50 34.55
N LEU A 280 17.53 -28.87 33.71
CA LEU A 280 17.52 -28.57 32.29
C LEU A 280 16.72 -27.30 32.00
N VAL A 281 15.84 -26.85 32.88
CA VAL A 281 15.05 -25.62 32.84
C VAL A 281 15.75 -24.47 33.59
#